data_ecf9c94210f8cd58eb71250eb4d0acf8
#
_entry.id   ecf9c94210f8cd58eb71250eb4d0acf8
#
_cell.length_a   1.000
_cell.length_b   1.000
_cell.length_c   1.000
_cell.angle_alpha   90.00
_cell.angle_beta   90.00
_cell.angle_gamma   90.00
#
_symmetry.space_group_name_H-M   'P 1'
#
loop_
_entity.id
_entity.type
_entity.pdbx_description
1 polymer ?
#
loop_
_entity_poly.entity_id
_entity_poly.type
_entity_poly.pdbx_seq_one_letter_code
_entity_poly.pdbx_strand_id
1 'polypeptide(L)'
;VAKIVDSKPVKLTADFTHVLSNSSTAYIGYIGNNYQKFDISLQSVHKSTANRYTVTGVTMVRTNRCNFQGTIDVVENRQFTHPTFGLDNSMKGQFKRRGCTIAKYRFAENAQQKGSGVFVGYLLSYWYETNKGEIVYDDIDDFSDSYSNNQYAGTWQSYATKKSKPCAWGQYRVPNSGDLDVGAAEFSVNPKYAHNGWSK
;
A
#
# COMPACT_ATOMS: atom_id res chain seq x y z
N VAL A 1 9.99 1.01 -8.24
CA VAL A 1 10.68 -0.04 -9.02
C VAL A 1 12.19 0.10 -8.89
N ALA A 2 12.79 1.30 -9.02
CA ALA A 2 14.23 1.50 -8.89
C ALA A 2 14.82 1.01 -7.56
N LYS A 3 14.15 1.29 -6.44
CA LYS A 3 14.59 0.85 -5.10
C LYS A 3 14.66 -0.68 -4.94
N ILE A 4 13.84 -1.45 -5.67
CA ILE A 4 13.88 -2.92 -5.62
C ILE A 4 15.11 -3.46 -6.35
N VAL A 5 15.51 -2.85 -7.45
CA VAL A 5 16.69 -3.25 -8.24
C VAL A 5 17.96 -3.12 -7.39
N ASP A 6 18.08 -2.04 -6.60
CA ASP A 6 19.20 -1.79 -5.70
C ASP A 6 19.00 -2.42 -4.31
N SER A 7 18.49 -3.64 -4.27
CA SER A 7 18.24 -4.37 -3.03
C SER A 7 18.62 -5.84 -3.13
N LYS A 8 18.85 -6.47 -2.00
CA LYS A 8 19.13 -7.90 -1.89
C LYS A 8 18.16 -8.58 -0.93
N PRO A 9 17.77 -9.84 -1.17
CA PRO A 9 16.97 -10.61 -0.23
C PRO A 9 17.59 -10.65 1.16
N VAL A 10 16.77 -10.58 2.19
CA VAL A 10 17.20 -10.68 3.58
C VAL A 10 16.24 -11.55 4.37
N LYS A 11 16.77 -12.45 5.20
CA LYS A 11 15.98 -13.13 6.22
C LYS A 11 15.73 -12.16 7.36
N LEU A 12 14.47 -11.88 7.60
CA LEU A 12 14.05 -10.96 8.65
C LEU A 12 12.85 -11.56 9.39
N THR A 13 13.09 -11.94 10.65
CA THR A 13 11.98 -12.30 11.57
C THR A 13 11.60 -11.06 12.34
N ALA A 14 10.56 -10.39 11.87
CA ALA A 14 10.11 -9.11 12.41
C ALA A 14 8.60 -9.03 12.47
N ASP A 15 8.10 -8.05 13.20
CA ASP A 15 6.69 -7.68 13.20
C ASP A 15 6.49 -6.41 12.38
N PHE A 16 5.75 -6.55 11.26
CA PHE A 16 5.41 -5.44 10.37
C PHE A 16 4.05 -4.82 10.70
N THR A 17 3.41 -5.18 11.82
CA THR A 17 2.09 -4.68 12.19
C THR A 17 2.04 -3.15 12.11
N HIS A 18 3.00 -2.45 12.72
CA HIS A 18 3.06 -0.99 12.73
C HIS A 18 3.32 -0.39 11.33
N VAL A 19 4.09 -1.06 10.49
CA VAL A 19 4.33 -0.63 9.10
C VAL A 19 3.06 -0.74 8.27
N LEU A 20 2.39 -1.92 8.36
CA LEU A 20 1.19 -2.22 7.58
C LEU A 20 -0.05 -1.45 8.05
N SER A 21 -0.15 -1.16 9.35
CA SER A 21 -1.26 -0.40 9.95
C SER A 21 -1.03 1.11 9.98
N ASN A 22 0.08 1.60 9.40
CA ASN A 22 0.36 3.04 9.39
C ASN A 22 -0.80 3.82 8.77
N SER A 23 -1.32 4.78 9.53
CA SER A 23 -2.47 5.63 9.16
C SER A 23 -2.14 7.12 9.19
N SER A 24 -0.85 7.48 9.26
CA SER A 24 -0.39 8.89 9.24
C SER A 24 -0.85 9.62 7.98
N THR A 25 -0.99 8.89 6.88
CA THR A 25 -1.50 9.39 5.60
C THR A 25 -2.57 8.46 5.07
N ALA A 26 -3.69 9.03 4.59
CA ALA A 26 -4.77 8.26 3.97
C ALA A 26 -4.30 7.58 2.67
N TYR A 27 -4.91 6.45 2.37
CA TYR A 27 -4.73 5.82 1.07
C TYR A 27 -5.43 6.62 -0.04
N ILE A 28 -4.78 6.68 -1.18
CA ILE A 28 -5.34 7.18 -2.44
C ILE A 28 -5.49 5.96 -3.34
N GLY A 29 -6.67 5.74 -3.94
CA GLY A 29 -6.89 4.54 -4.70
C GLY A 29 -7.89 4.65 -5.84
N TYR A 30 -7.77 3.74 -6.80
CA TYR A 30 -8.71 3.60 -7.90
C TYR A 30 -9.12 2.15 -8.13
N ILE A 31 -10.28 1.97 -8.77
CA ILE A 31 -10.80 0.70 -9.24
C ILE A 31 -11.34 0.84 -10.67
N GLY A 32 -10.99 -0.12 -11.54
CA GLY A 32 -11.41 -0.17 -12.94
C GLY A 32 -10.56 0.67 -13.88
N ASN A 33 -10.68 0.38 -15.18
CA ASN A 33 -9.89 1.03 -16.24
C ASN A 33 -10.24 2.52 -16.43
N ASN A 34 -11.37 2.97 -15.90
CA ASN A 34 -11.77 4.37 -15.93
C ASN A 34 -11.32 5.14 -14.69
N TYR A 35 -10.46 4.55 -13.85
CA TYR A 35 -9.93 5.17 -12.63
C TYR A 35 -11.03 5.71 -11.70
N GLN A 36 -12.10 4.93 -11.45
CA GLN A 36 -13.10 5.28 -10.45
C GLN A 36 -12.43 5.39 -9.08
N LYS A 37 -12.62 6.52 -8.39
CA LYS A 37 -12.09 6.73 -7.04
C LYS A 37 -12.57 5.61 -6.10
N PHE A 38 -11.65 5.13 -5.31
CA PHE A 38 -11.82 4.05 -4.37
C PHE A 38 -11.12 4.41 -3.07
N ASP A 39 -11.87 4.44 -1.99
CA ASP A 39 -11.33 4.69 -0.66
C ASP A 39 -11.22 3.37 0.11
N ILE A 40 -10.13 3.17 0.82
CA ILE A 40 -9.88 2.00 1.67
C ILE A 40 -9.28 2.44 3.01
N SER A 41 -9.71 1.80 4.07
CA SER A 41 -9.20 2.00 5.42
C SER A 41 -8.99 0.66 6.10
N LEU A 42 -7.79 0.40 6.58
CA LEU A 42 -7.46 -0.74 7.42
C LEU A 42 -7.83 -0.40 8.87
N GLN A 43 -8.72 -1.17 9.47
CA GLN A 43 -9.20 -0.97 10.84
C GLN A 43 -8.38 -1.77 11.85
N SER A 44 -7.91 -2.95 11.46
CA SER A 44 -7.02 -3.75 12.28
C SER A 44 -6.03 -4.53 11.42
N VAL A 45 -4.83 -4.68 11.92
CA VAL A 45 -3.78 -5.54 11.37
C VAL A 45 -3.16 -6.30 12.53
N HIS A 46 -3.20 -7.63 12.49
CA HIS A 46 -2.65 -8.49 13.54
C HIS A 46 -1.77 -9.57 12.95
N LYS A 47 -0.57 -9.73 13.47
CA LYS A 47 0.31 -10.83 13.11
C LYS A 47 -0.30 -12.16 13.59
N SER A 48 -0.58 -13.08 12.67
CA SER A 48 -1.16 -14.39 12.97
C SER A 48 -0.15 -15.54 12.92
N THR A 49 0.85 -15.43 12.04
CA THR A 49 2.01 -16.35 11.96
C THR A 49 3.29 -15.58 11.66
N ALA A 50 4.40 -16.29 11.49
CA ALA A 50 5.68 -15.65 11.15
C ALA A 50 5.61 -14.71 9.93
N ASN A 51 4.81 -15.09 8.90
CA ASN A 51 4.73 -14.37 7.62
C ASN A 51 3.31 -13.94 7.24
N ARG A 52 2.31 -14.12 8.12
CA ARG A 52 0.91 -13.80 7.82
C ARG A 52 0.33 -12.82 8.82
N TYR A 53 -0.42 -11.88 8.28
CA TYR A 53 -1.20 -10.90 9.03
C TYR A 53 -2.68 -11.04 8.67
N THR A 54 -3.55 -11.01 9.67
CA THR A 54 -5.00 -10.85 9.47
C THR A 54 -5.35 -9.37 9.45
N VAL A 55 -6.27 -9.00 8.58
CA VAL A 55 -6.64 -7.61 8.36
C VAL A 55 -8.16 -7.49 8.33
N THR A 56 -8.69 -6.45 8.95
CA THR A 56 -10.07 -5.99 8.74
C THR A 56 -10.07 -4.54 8.28
N GLY A 57 -11.13 -4.15 7.58
CA GLY A 57 -11.23 -2.78 7.12
C GLY A 57 -12.52 -2.51 6.36
N VAL A 58 -12.52 -1.37 5.71
CA VAL A 58 -13.66 -0.83 4.97
C VAL A 58 -13.18 -0.32 3.63
N THR A 59 -13.96 -0.58 2.61
CA THR A 59 -13.84 0.00 1.27
C THR A 59 -15.03 0.90 0.99
N MET A 60 -14.83 1.91 0.15
CA MET A 60 -15.90 2.76 -0.33
C MET A 60 -15.67 3.16 -1.78
N VAL A 61 -16.67 2.91 -2.63
CA VAL A 61 -16.73 3.37 -4.01
C VAL A 61 -17.99 4.24 -4.15
N ARG A 62 -17.82 5.54 -4.37
CA ARG A 62 -18.91 6.53 -4.28
C ARG A 62 -19.59 6.44 -2.92
N THR A 63 -20.86 6.06 -2.87
CA THR A 63 -21.66 5.87 -1.63
C THR A 63 -21.74 4.42 -1.17
N ASN A 64 -21.21 3.47 -1.96
CA ASN A 64 -21.25 2.05 -1.60
C ASN A 64 -20.10 1.71 -0.67
N ARG A 65 -20.42 1.35 0.57
CA ARG A 65 -19.48 0.99 1.62
C ARG A 65 -19.56 -0.51 1.91
N CYS A 66 -18.41 -1.19 1.88
CA CYS A 66 -18.30 -2.61 2.22
C CYS A 66 -17.26 -2.83 3.32
N ASN A 67 -17.59 -3.69 4.28
CA ASN A 67 -16.62 -4.18 5.25
C ASN A 67 -15.87 -5.36 4.62
N PHE A 68 -14.59 -5.49 4.92
CA PHE A 68 -13.80 -6.64 4.48
C PHE A 68 -12.98 -7.25 5.62
N GLN A 69 -12.61 -8.50 5.40
CA GLN A 69 -11.60 -9.20 6.17
C GLN A 69 -10.65 -9.92 5.22
N GLY A 70 -9.42 -10.16 5.64
CA GLY A 70 -8.48 -10.83 4.78
C GLY A 70 -7.11 -11.05 5.39
N THR A 71 -6.15 -11.32 4.53
CA THR A 71 -4.77 -11.61 4.91
C THR A 71 -3.77 -10.83 4.07
N ILE A 72 -2.63 -10.56 4.68
CA ILE A 72 -1.39 -10.16 4.02
C ILE A 72 -0.35 -11.24 4.33
N ASP A 73 0.21 -11.83 3.29
CA ASP A 73 1.22 -12.90 3.37
C ASP A 73 2.56 -12.38 2.84
N VAL A 74 3.54 -12.23 3.74
CA VAL A 74 4.89 -11.79 3.38
C VAL A 74 5.55 -12.86 2.51
N VAL A 75 5.99 -12.47 1.32
CA VAL A 75 6.67 -13.32 0.34
C VAL A 75 8.17 -13.16 0.46
N GLU A 76 8.64 -11.92 0.54
CA GLU A 76 10.06 -11.60 0.55
C GLU A 76 10.32 -10.29 1.29
N ASN A 77 11.41 -10.27 2.06
CA ASN A 77 12.00 -9.06 2.61
C ASN A 77 13.30 -8.76 1.88
N ARG A 78 13.54 -7.50 1.54
CA ARG A 78 14.72 -7.04 0.83
C ARG A 78 15.35 -5.86 1.55
N GLN A 79 16.68 -5.86 1.64
CA GLN A 79 17.48 -4.77 2.18
C GLN A 79 18.06 -3.93 1.04
N PHE A 80 18.00 -2.62 1.11
CA PHE A 80 18.67 -1.74 0.16
C PHE A 80 20.18 -1.82 0.30
N THR A 81 20.87 -1.90 -0.84
CA THR A 81 22.34 -1.95 -0.89
C THR A 81 22.96 -0.57 -0.73
N HIS A 82 22.24 0.49 -1.19
CA HIS A 82 22.64 1.88 -1.09
C HIS A 82 21.49 2.71 -0.49
N PRO A 83 21.28 2.62 0.85
CA PRO A 83 20.19 3.40 1.46
C PRO A 83 20.53 4.89 1.49
N THR A 84 19.52 5.71 1.30
CA THR A 84 19.58 7.16 1.60
C THR A 84 19.34 7.38 3.09
N PHE A 85 19.75 8.55 3.60
CA PHE A 85 19.71 8.87 5.03
C PHE A 85 18.88 10.13 5.32
N GLY A 86 17.94 10.48 4.44
CA GLY A 86 17.10 11.66 4.57
C GLY A 86 17.82 12.95 4.20
N LEU A 87 17.15 14.08 4.43
CA LEU A 87 17.70 15.39 4.14
C LEU A 87 18.97 15.63 4.98
N ASP A 88 20.03 16.13 4.31
CA ASP A 88 21.34 16.41 4.93
C ASP A 88 21.93 15.21 5.70
N ASN A 89 21.55 13.98 5.32
CA ASN A 89 21.94 12.75 6.02
C ASN A 89 21.52 12.71 7.50
N SER A 90 20.43 13.36 7.87
CA SER A 90 19.93 13.46 9.25
C SER A 90 19.73 12.12 9.97
N MET A 91 19.44 11.06 9.21
CA MET A 91 19.23 9.70 9.72
C MET A 91 20.50 8.84 9.71
N LYS A 92 21.67 9.38 9.33
CA LYS A 92 22.92 8.62 9.29
C LYS A 92 23.31 8.12 10.69
N GLY A 93 23.47 6.81 10.81
CA GLY A 93 23.75 6.16 12.11
C GLY A 93 22.54 5.94 13.01
N GLN A 94 21.33 6.40 12.61
CA GLN A 94 20.11 6.26 13.41
C GLN A 94 19.37 4.93 13.15
N PHE A 95 19.73 4.20 12.11
CA PHE A 95 19.14 2.90 11.79
C PHE A 95 20.20 1.90 11.33
N LYS A 96 19.92 0.60 11.48
CA LYS A 96 20.82 -0.49 11.05
C LYS A 96 20.72 -0.75 9.55
N ARG A 97 19.49 -0.74 9.01
CA ARG A 97 19.20 -1.03 7.60
C ARG A 97 17.84 -0.49 7.18
N ARG A 98 17.70 -0.22 5.89
CA ARG A 98 16.44 0.10 5.21
C ARG A 98 16.11 -0.97 4.20
N GLY A 99 14.84 -1.13 3.90
CA GLY A 99 14.42 -2.11 2.93
C GLY A 99 12.96 -2.05 2.59
N CYS A 100 12.49 -3.12 1.97
CA CYS A 100 11.08 -3.29 1.65
C CYS A 100 10.61 -4.73 1.89
N THR A 101 9.31 -4.86 2.10
CA THR A 101 8.58 -6.12 2.18
C THR A 101 7.70 -6.25 0.95
N ILE A 102 7.79 -7.38 0.26
CA ILE A 102 6.87 -7.78 -0.79
C ILE A 102 5.92 -8.80 -0.18
N ALA A 103 4.63 -8.55 -0.30
CA ALA A 103 3.61 -9.44 0.24
C ALA A 103 2.48 -9.65 -0.78
N LYS A 104 1.77 -10.77 -0.65
CA LYS A 104 0.48 -11.00 -1.30
C LYS A 104 -0.62 -10.59 -0.36
N TYR A 105 -1.70 -10.05 -0.89
CA TYR A 105 -2.89 -9.77 -0.11
C TYR A 105 -4.13 -10.40 -0.73
N ARG A 106 -5.09 -10.75 0.13
CA ARG A 106 -6.43 -11.15 -0.24
C ARG A 106 -7.41 -10.56 0.76
N PHE A 107 -8.26 -9.63 0.30
CA PHE A 107 -9.30 -8.99 1.10
C PHE A 107 -10.67 -9.37 0.54
N ALA A 108 -11.49 -10.02 1.34
CA ALA A 108 -12.82 -10.46 0.99
C ALA A 108 -13.85 -9.53 1.63
N GLU A 109 -14.59 -8.80 0.83
CA GLU A 109 -15.72 -7.99 1.30
C GLU A 109 -16.87 -8.90 1.75
N ASN A 110 -17.71 -8.38 2.63
CA ASN A 110 -18.89 -9.13 3.08
C ASN A 110 -19.82 -9.41 1.90
N ALA A 111 -20.00 -10.69 1.57
CA ALA A 111 -20.78 -11.14 0.42
C ALA A 111 -22.28 -10.75 0.47
N GLN A 112 -22.79 -10.41 1.65
CA GLN A 112 -24.16 -9.94 1.82
C GLN A 112 -24.34 -8.45 1.48
N GLN A 113 -23.24 -7.71 1.36
CA GLN A 113 -23.30 -6.30 0.99
C GLN A 113 -23.36 -6.14 -0.54
N LYS A 114 -24.20 -5.21 -1.00
CA LYS A 114 -24.36 -4.94 -2.41
C LYS A 114 -23.04 -4.44 -3.01
N GLY A 115 -22.70 -4.92 -4.22
CA GLY A 115 -21.52 -4.48 -4.95
C GLY A 115 -20.18 -4.94 -4.34
N SER A 116 -20.22 -5.98 -3.52
CA SER A 116 -19.05 -6.56 -2.88
C SER A 116 -18.31 -7.56 -3.77
N GLY A 117 -17.04 -7.82 -3.41
CA GLY A 117 -16.17 -8.73 -4.14
C GLY A 117 -14.92 -9.11 -3.35
N VAL A 118 -13.91 -9.54 -4.06
CA VAL A 118 -12.61 -9.94 -3.47
C VAL A 118 -11.50 -9.17 -4.15
N PHE A 119 -10.63 -8.56 -3.35
CA PHE A 119 -9.37 -7.97 -3.79
C PHE A 119 -8.25 -9.00 -3.63
N VAL A 120 -7.42 -9.13 -4.66
CA VAL A 120 -6.19 -9.94 -4.63
C VAL A 120 -5.07 -9.22 -5.36
N GLY A 121 -3.86 -9.33 -4.85
CA GLY A 121 -2.70 -8.70 -5.49
C GLY A 121 -1.45 -8.73 -4.65
N TYR A 122 -0.59 -7.77 -4.90
CA TYR A 122 0.69 -7.60 -4.21
C TYR A 122 0.76 -6.26 -3.51
N LEU A 123 1.45 -6.27 -2.39
CA LEU A 123 1.81 -5.11 -1.58
C LEU A 123 3.32 -4.94 -1.61
N LEU A 124 3.76 -3.69 -1.72
CA LEU A 124 5.12 -3.26 -1.47
C LEU A 124 5.10 -2.23 -0.33
N SER A 125 5.79 -2.54 0.76
CA SER A 125 5.92 -1.69 1.95
C SER A 125 7.37 -1.39 2.22
N TYR A 126 7.71 -0.12 2.48
CA TYR A 126 9.06 0.30 2.85
C TYR A 126 9.18 0.46 4.36
N TRP A 127 10.35 0.05 4.88
CA TRP A 127 10.66 0.07 6.31
C TRP A 127 12.14 0.35 6.57
N TYR A 128 12.44 0.77 7.78
CA TYR A 128 13.80 0.71 8.31
C TYR A 128 13.83 -0.02 9.65
N GLU A 129 14.98 -0.61 9.98
CA GLU A 129 15.24 -1.25 11.27
C GLU A 129 16.05 -0.31 12.15
N THR A 130 15.49 0.06 13.28
CA THR A 130 16.15 0.92 14.27
C THR A 130 17.38 0.25 14.85
N ASN A 131 18.25 1.01 15.53
CA ASN A 131 19.41 0.45 16.24
C ASN A 131 19.02 -0.52 17.37
N LYS A 132 17.74 -0.46 17.83
CA LYS A 132 17.19 -1.39 18.82
C LYS A 132 16.57 -2.65 18.19
N GLY A 133 16.53 -2.76 16.88
CA GLY A 133 15.99 -3.92 16.14
C GLY A 133 14.49 -3.85 15.86
N GLU A 134 13.83 -2.71 16.07
CA GLU A 134 12.43 -2.49 15.76
C GLU A 134 12.27 -2.16 14.27
N ILE A 135 11.23 -2.71 13.64
CA ILE A 135 10.87 -2.38 12.27
C ILE A 135 9.85 -1.23 12.29
N VAL A 136 10.19 -0.15 11.61
CA VAL A 136 9.42 1.10 11.59
C VAL A 136 9.05 1.43 10.13
N TYR A 137 7.91 2.09 9.96
CA TYR A 137 7.47 2.64 8.69
C TYR A 137 8.52 3.63 8.15
N ASP A 138 8.89 3.49 6.89
CA ASP A 138 9.95 4.31 6.30
C ASP A 138 9.38 5.62 5.76
N ASP A 139 9.51 6.68 6.52
CA ASP A 139 9.17 8.06 6.20
C ASP A 139 10.41 8.95 5.97
N ILE A 140 11.61 8.34 5.93
CA ILE A 140 12.89 9.07 5.89
C ILE A 140 13.00 10.05 4.70
N ASP A 141 12.40 9.71 3.57
CA ASP A 141 12.42 10.55 2.35
C ASP A 141 11.02 11.07 1.98
N ASP A 142 10.10 11.23 2.93
CA ASP A 142 8.72 11.64 2.66
C ASP A 142 8.58 13.05 2.08
N PHE A 143 9.61 13.88 2.22
CA PHE A 143 9.75 15.19 1.59
C PHE A 143 10.00 15.12 0.06
N SER A 144 10.32 13.95 -0.47
CA SER A 144 10.68 13.73 -1.87
C SER A 144 9.43 13.63 -2.76
N ASP A 145 9.42 14.31 -3.90
CA ASP A 145 8.31 14.33 -4.87
C ASP A 145 7.86 12.95 -5.35
N SER A 146 8.74 11.97 -5.35
CA SER A 146 8.45 10.60 -5.77
C SER A 146 8.15 9.65 -4.61
N TYR A 147 8.09 10.17 -3.38
CA TYR A 147 7.87 9.34 -2.21
C TYR A 147 6.52 8.62 -2.26
N SER A 148 6.54 7.37 -1.86
CA SER A 148 5.35 6.52 -1.73
C SER A 148 5.63 5.38 -0.77
N ASN A 149 4.60 4.91 -0.07
CA ASN A 149 4.69 3.73 0.78
C ASN A 149 3.37 2.96 0.81
N ASN A 150 3.38 1.73 1.35
CA ASN A 150 2.22 0.85 1.42
C ASN A 150 1.45 0.80 0.08
N GLN A 151 2.17 0.39 -0.98
CA GLN A 151 1.67 0.36 -2.36
C GLN A 151 1.01 -0.97 -2.67
N TYR A 152 -0.28 -0.96 -2.96
CA TYR A 152 -1.07 -2.14 -3.31
C TYR A 152 -1.47 -2.10 -4.78
N ALA A 153 -1.29 -3.20 -5.50
CA ALA A 153 -1.74 -3.35 -6.88
C ALA A 153 -2.29 -4.75 -7.12
N GLY A 154 -3.39 -4.83 -7.85
CA GLY A 154 -4.04 -6.11 -8.13
C GLY A 154 -5.36 -6.00 -8.86
N THR A 155 -6.27 -6.88 -8.51
CA THR A 155 -7.61 -6.94 -9.10
C THR A 155 -8.68 -7.09 -8.02
N TRP A 156 -9.84 -6.55 -8.31
CA TRP A 156 -11.08 -6.81 -7.58
C TRP A 156 -12.03 -7.61 -8.46
N GLN A 157 -12.62 -8.69 -7.92
CA GLN A 157 -13.61 -9.51 -8.61
C GLN A 157 -14.95 -9.45 -7.89
N SER A 158 -16.00 -9.05 -8.60
CA SER A 158 -17.37 -9.01 -8.10
C SER A 158 -17.89 -10.40 -7.74
N TYR A 159 -18.51 -10.55 -6.58
CA TYR A 159 -19.22 -11.79 -6.22
C TYR A 159 -20.43 -12.05 -7.13
N ALA A 160 -21.19 -11.02 -7.46
CA ALA A 160 -22.41 -11.14 -8.25
C ALA A 160 -22.14 -11.45 -9.73
N THR A 161 -21.22 -10.69 -10.35
CA THR A 161 -21.03 -10.75 -11.82
C THR A 161 -19.82 -11.56 -12.23
N LYS A 162 -18.94 -11.94 -11.30
CA LYS A 162 -17.64 -12.60 -11.55
C LYS A 162 -16.67 -11.80 -12.44
N LYS A 163 -17.05 -10.58 -12.83
CA LYS A 163 -16.18 -9.68 -13.59
C LYS A 163 -15.07 -9.13 -12.70
N SER A 164 -13.85 -9.11 -13.26
CA SER A 164 -12.68 -8.53 -12.59
C SER A 164 -12.38 -7.14 -13.11
N LYS A 165 -11.82 -6.30 -12.24
CA LYS A 165 -11.36 -4.94 -12.55
C LYS A 165 -9.97 -4.76 -11.96
N PRO A 166 -9.04 -4.06 -12.63
CA PRO A 166 -7.80 -3.64 -12.00
C PRO A 166 -8.10 -2.68 -10.85
N CYS A 167 -7.29 -2.73 -9.81
CA CYS A 167 -7.34 -1.78 -8.71
C CYS A 167 -5.94 -1.54 -8.14
N ALA A 168 -5.72 -0.33 -7.65
CA ALA A 168 -4.50 0.00 -6.94
C ALA A 168 -4.76 1.10 -5.93
N TRP A 169 -4.00 1.09 -4.85
CA TRP A 169 -4.00 2.15 -3.85
C TRP A 169 -2.65 2.22 -3.15
N GLY A 170 -2.34 3.37 -2.59
CA GLY A 170 -1.10 3.58 -1.87
C GLY A 170 -1.13 4.85 -1.05
N GLN A 171 -0.14 5.03 -0.21
CA GLN A 171 0.08 6.27 0.52
C GLN A 171 0.98 7.18 -0.31
N TYR A 172 0.65 8.48 -0.36
CA TYR A 172 1.28 9.56 -1.14
C TYR A 172 1.08 9.44 -2.66
N ARG A 173 1.33 8.29 -3.25
CA ARG A 173 1.17 8.00 -4.69
C ARG A 173 0.41 6.70 -4.88
N VAL A 174 -0.18 6.53 -6.05
CA VAL A 174 -0.91 5.31 -6.43
C VAL A 174 -0.09 4.53 -7.46
N PRO A 175 0.21 3.24 -7.23
CA PRO A 175 0.91 2.44 -8.22
C PRO A 175 0.04 2.21 -9.46
N ASN A 176 0.67 2.08 -10.61
CA ASN A 176 0.00 1.84 -11.90
C ASN A 176 -1.05 2.91 -12.24
N SER A 177 -0.85 4.15 -11.80
CA SER A 177 -1.79 5.26 -12.01
C SER A 177 -1.89 5.71 -13.48
N GLY A 178 -0.94 5.30 -14.34
CA GLY A 178 -0.91 5.73 -15.74
C GLY A 178 -0.97 7.26 -15.84
N ASP A 179 -1.98 7.77 -16.53
CA ASP A 179 -2.23 9.19 -16.67
C ASP A 179 -3.29 9.75 -15.68
N LEU A 180 -3.68 8.96 -14.67
CA LEU A 180 -4.51 9.44 -13.57
C LEU A 180 -3.77 10.49 -12.74
N ASP A 181 -2.51 10.23 -12.44
CA ASP A 181 -1.65 11.13 -11.66
C ASP A 181 -0.82 12.01 -12.60
N VAL A 182 -1.13 13.29 -12.64
CA VAL A 182 -0.40 14.32 -13.41
C VAL A 182 0.42 15.25 -12.52
N GLY A 183 0.50 14.96 -11.23
CA GLY A 183 1.24 15.77 -10.27
C GLY A 183 2.75 15.56 -10.38
N ALA A 184 3.51 16.63 -10.39
CA ALA A 184 4.95 16.58 -10.34
C ALA A 184 5.47 16.28 -8.93
N ALA A 185 5.03 17.04 -7.93
CA ALA A 185 5.45 16.90 -6.53
C ALA A 185 4.50 15.96 -5.75
N GLU A 186 3.23 16.26 -5.72
CA GLU A 186 2.20 15.48 -5.01
C GLU A 186 1.26 14.79 -6.00
N PHE A 187 0.49 13.81 -5.51
CA PHE A 187 -0.58 13.21 -6.29
C PHE A 187 -1.60 14.26 -6.71
N SER A 188 -1.79 14.39 -8.01
CA SER A 188 -2.76 15.30 -8.60
C SER A 188 -3.57 14.62 -9.68
N VAL A 189 -4.88 14.62 -9.49
CA VAL A 189 -5.79 13.93 -10.41
C VAL A 189 -5.85 14.65 -11.75
N ASN A 190 -5.68 13.89 -12.83
CA ASN A 190 -5.95 14.41 -14.18
C ASN A 190 -7.42 14.85 -14.28
N PRO A 191 -7.70 16.11 -14.66
CA PRO A 191 -9.06 16.66 -14.72
C PRO A 191 -10.08 15.83 -15.52
N LYS A 192 -9.62 15.08 -16.52
CA LYS A 192 -10.50 14.19 -17.31
C LYS A 192 -11.19 13.10 -16.50
N TYR A 193 -10.62 12.74 -15.33
CA TYR A 193 -11.18 11.73 -14.43
C TYR A 193 -11.93 12.32 -13.24
N ALA A 194 -12.05 13.64 -13.11
CA ALA A 194 -12.70 14.30 -12.00
C ALA A 194 -14.11 13.76 -11.72
N HIS A 195 -14.90 13.49 -12.78
CA HIS A 195 -16.26 12.94 -12.70
C HIS A 195 -16.34 11.51 -12.14
N ASN A 196 -15.21 10.81 -12.03
CA ASN A 196 -15.12 9.46 -11.44
C ASN A 196 -14.96 9.49 -9.91
N GLY A 197 -15.47 10.52 -9.25
CA GLY A 197 -15.46 10.66 -7.80
C GLY A 197 -14.22 11.37 -7.23
N TRP A 198 -13.38 11.96 -8.08
CA TRP A 198 -12.18 12.69 -7.68
C TRP A 198 -12.40 14.20 -7.47
N SER A 199 -13.51 14.76 -8.00
CA SER A 199 -13.90 16.12 -7.66
C SER A 199 -14.26 16.23 -6.18
N LYS A 200 -13.78 17.31 -5.55
CA LYS A 200 -14.18 17.70 -4.19
C LYS A 200 -15.58 18.26 -4.20
#